data_7556ce3756bfa6f7c1354c30e79ecac0
#
_entry.id   7556ce3756bfa6f7c1354c30e79ecac0
#
_cell.length_a   1.000
_cell.length_b   1.000
_cell.length_c   1.000
_cell.angle_alpha   90.00
_cell.angle_beta   90.00
_cell.angle_gamma   90.00
#
_symmetry.space_group_name_H-M   'P 1'
#
loop_
_entity.id
_entity.type
_entity.pdbx_description
1 polymer ?
#
loop_
_entity_poly.entity_id
_entity_poly.type
_entity_poly.pdbx_seq_one_letter_code
_entity_poly.pdbx_strand_id
1 'polypeptide(L)'
;PGHILEGCSLLGPIREQTPSWRDAAVSECDYAFRRARKILQRAPGDSRAYMLRTARWKYVEYDGFRPQLFDLAEDPQEREDLGGDPATLKVREMLHERLFQWLRGRRMRTTVSDTEVERRTDTHKERGFIFGEW
;
A
#
# COMPACT_ATOMS: atom_id res chain seq x y z
N PRO A 1 20.35 6.86 -2.26
CA PRO A 1 20.10 7.26 -0.89
C PRO A 1 18.91 6.48 -0.32
N GLY A 2 19.15 5.70 0.75
CA GLY A 2 18.16 4.78 1.34
C GLY A 2 16.90 5.46 1.92
N HIS A 3 16.92 6.78 2.09
CA HIS A 3 15.76 7.54 2.58
C HIS A 3 14.75 7.91 1.47
N ILE A 4 15.11 7.76 0.21
CA ILE A 4 14.24 8.08 -0.94
C ILE A 4 13.57 6.80 -1.46
N LEU A 5 14.28 5.68 -1.40
CA LEU A 5 13.84 4.42 -2.00
C LEU A 5 13.18 3.53 -0.95
N GLU A 6 11.97 3.05 -1.24
CA GLU A 6 11.29 2.03 -0.45
C GLU A 6 11.67 0.62 -0.90
N GLY A 7 12.36 0.51 -2.03
CA GLY A 7 12.87 -0.73 -2.59
C GLY A 7 14.08 -1.28 -1.81
N CYS A 8 14.23 -2.59 -1.83
CA CYS A 8 15.40 -3.30 -1.32
C CYS A 8 16.13 -3.99 -2.46
N SER A 9 17.44 -4.23 -2.27
CA SER A 9 18.23 -4.97 -3.24
C SER A 9 17.71 -6.41 -3.40
N LEU A 10 17.54 -6.86 -4.62
CA LEU A 10 17.22 -8.25 -4.94
C LEU A 10 18.42 -9.19 -4.89
N LEU A 11 19.64 -8.66 -4.75
CA LEU A 11 20.86 -9.46 -4.77
C LEU A 11 20.95 -10.43 -3.60
N GLY A 12 20.43 -10.05 -2.41
CA GLY A 12 20.41 -10.93 -1.25
C GLY A 12 19.55 -12.18 -1.49
N PRO A 13 18.26 -12.02 -1.85
CA PRO A 13 17.39 -13.14 -2.19
C PRO A 13 17.91 -14.00 -3.35
N ILE A 14 18.44 -13.39 -4.41
CA ILE A 14 18.99 -14.13 -5.57
C ILE A 14 20.20 -15.01 -5.17
N ARG A 15 21.00 -14.56 -4.21
CA ARG A 15 22.17 -15.29 -3.71
C ARG A 15 21.83 -16.19 -2.51
N GLU A 16 20.55 -16.35 -2.18
CA GLU A 16 20.07 -17.11 -1.01
C GLU A 16 20.68 -16.66 0.34
N GLN A 17 21.15 -15.42 0.40
CA GLN A 17 21.80 -14.85 1.59
C GLN A 17 20.82 -14.24 2.57
N THR A 18 19.54 -14.10 2.18
CA THR A 18 18.47 -13.57 3.04
C THR A 18 17.31 -14.56 3.10
N PRO A 19 17.07 -15.21 4.25
CA PRO A 19 16.03 -16.23 4.39
C PRO A 19 14.60 -15.68 4.34
N SER A 20 14.40 -14.40 4.54
CA SER A 20 13.09 -13.77 4.39
C SER A 20 13.18 -12.52 3.51
N TRP A 21 12.55 -12.60 2.38
CA TRP A 21 12.19 -11.48 1.54
C TRP A 21 10.79 -10.98 1.94
N ARG A 22 10.21 -10.11 1.19
CA ARG A 22 8.85 -9.64 1.41
C ARG A 22 7.87 -10.82 1.35
N ASP A 23 6.98 -10.91 2.32
CA ASP A 23 5.88 -11.88 2.37
C ASP A 23 4.62 -11.37 1.65
N ALA A 24 4.64 -10.11 1.18
CA ALA A 24 3.58 -9.52 0.38
C ALA A 24 4.14 -8.53 -0.66
N ALA A 25 3.41 -8.41 -1.76
CA ALA A 25 3.60 -7.37 -2.77
C ALA A 25 2.39 -6.43 -2.77
N VAL A 26 2.63 -5.14 -2.94
CA VAL A 26 1.59 -4.12 -3.10
C VAL A 26 1.73 -3.48 -4.47
N SER A 27 0.60 -3.19 -5.09
CA SER A 27 0.51 -2.47 -6.36
C SER A 27 -0.61 -1.45 -6.29
N GLU A 28 -0.40 -0.31 -6.94
CA GLU A 28 -1.40 0.76 -7.06
C GLU A 28 -1.73 0.96 -8.53
N CYS A 29 -2.98 1.23 -8.81
CA CYS A 29 -3.47 1.56 -10.15
C CYS A 29 -4.34 2.82 -10.08
N ASP A 30 -3.93 3.85 -10.81
CA ASP A 30 -4.80 4.98 -11.12
C ASP A 30 -5.46 4.73 -12.48
N TYR A 31 -6.78 4.55 -12.46
CA TYR A 31 -7.57 4.35 -13.68
C TYR A 31 -8.33 5.61 -14.14
N ALA A 32 -7.95 6.80 -13.64
CA ALA A 32 -8.59 8.06 -13.98
C ALA A 32 -8.66 8.32 -15.50
N PHE A 33 -7.63 7.91 -16.24
CA PHE A 33 -7.58 8.04 -17.70
C PHE A 33 -8.25 6.87 -18.46
N ARG A 34 -8.79 5.89 -17.76
CA ARG A 34 -9.41 4.72 -18.41
C ARG A 34 -10.90 4.94 -18.70
N ARG A 35 -11.38 4.31 -19.76
CA ARG A 35 -12.81 4.31 -20.13
C ARG A 35 -13.68 3.80 -18.98
N ALA A 36 -13.19 2.86 -18.18
CA ALA A 36 -13.87 2.32 -17.01
C ALA A 36 -14.34 3.43 -16.05
N ARG A 37 -13.51 4.45 -15.77
CA ARG A 37 -13.90 5.57 -14.93
C ARG A 37 -15.17 6.26 -15.41
N LYS A 38 -15.27 6.51 -16.73
CA LYS A 38 -16.45 7.17 -17.32
C LYS A 38 -17.69 6.30 -17.21
N ILE A 39 -17.57 4.99 -17.46
CA ILE A 39 -18.67 4.03 -17.34
C ILE A 39 -19.15 3.96 -15.89
N LEU A 40 -18.23 3.98 -14.93
CA LEU A 40 -18.52 3.93 -13.49
C LEU A 40 -18.91 5.31 -12.92
N GLN A 41 -18.91 6.37 -13.74
CA GLN A 41 -19.22 7.75 -13.34
C GLN A 41 -18.42 8.24 -12.13
N ARG A 42 -17.13 7.84 -12.04
CA ARG A 42 -16.25 8.24 -10.95
C ARG A 42 -15.52 9.54 -11.24
N ALA A 43 -15.29 10.35 -10.20
CA ALA A 43 -14.39 11.49 -10.31
C ALA A 43 -12.95 11.02 -10.51
N PRO A 44 -12.06 11.82 -11.15
CA PRO A 44 -10.66 11.44 -11.33
C PRO A 44 -9.95 11.11 -10.01
N GLY A 45 -10.20 11.87 -8.95
CA GLY A 45 -9.60 11.66 -7.63
C GLY A 45 -10.00 10.36 -6.94
N ASP A 46 -11.16 9.79 -7.32
CA ASP A 46 -11.74 8.58 -6.72
C ASP A 46 -11.49 7.32 -7.58
N SER A 47 -10.58 7.43 -8.56
CA SER A 47 -10.36 6.38 -9.56
C SER A 47 -9.09 5.59 -9.27
N ARG A 48 -8.98 5.06 -8.05
CA ARG A 48 -7.82 4.32 -7.58
C ARG A 48 -8.19 2.91 -7.17
N ALA A 49 -7.24 2.01 -7.37
CA ALA A 49 -7.29 0.64 -6.89
C ALA A 49 -5.94 0.29 -6.25
N TYR A 50 -6.00 -0.46 -5.16
CA TYR A 50 -4.84 -0.92 -4.41
C TYR A 50 -4.90 -2.42 -4.30
N MET A 51 -3.81 -3.11 -4.60
CA MET A 51 -3.73 -4.55 -4.51
C MET A 51 -2.64 -4.95 -3.52
N LEU A 52 -2.99 -5.89 -2.64
CA LEU A 52 -2.05 -6.60 -1.79
C LEU A 52 -2.09 -8.08 -2.15
N ARG A 53 -0.93 -8.65 -2.47
CA ARG A 53 -0.76 -10.07 -2.77
C ARG A 53 0.20 -10.71 -1.80
N THR A 54 -0.24 -11.79 -1.19
CA THR A 54 0.57 -12.73 -0.40
C THR A 54 0.81 -14.02 -1.19
N ALA A 55 1.44 -15.03 -0.59
CA ALA A 55 1.57 -16.34 -1.22
C ALA A 55 0.21 -16.99 -1.49
N ARG A 56 -0.77 -16.82 -0.58
CA ARG A 56 -2.10 -17.43 -0.68
C ARG A 56 -3.18 -16.48 -1.21
N TRP A 57 -3.18 -15.23 -0.79
CA TRP A 57 -4.29 -14.32 -0.99
C TRP A 57 -3.94 -13.17 -1.92
N LYS A 58 -4.87 -12.80 -2.78
CA LYS A 58 -4.85 -11.52 -3.49
C LYS A 58 -6.10 -10.73 -3.10
N TYR A 59 -5.87 -9.55 -2.55
CA TYR A 59 -6.91 -8.61 -2.12
C TYR A 59 -6.80 -7.34 -2.95
N VAL A 60 -7.93 -6.86 -3.49
CA VAL A 60 -7.97 -5.62 -4.26
C VAL A 60 -9.02 -4.69 -3.66
N GLU A 61 -8.57 -3.52 -3.22
CA GLU A 61 -9.42 -2.44 -2.72
C GLU A 61 -9.70 -1.45 -3.85
N TYR A 62 -10.95 -1.07 -4.00
CA TYR A 62 -11.39 -0.04 -4.93
C TYR A 62 -12.11 1.07 -4.18
N ASP A 63 -11.76 2.32 -4.43
CA ASP A 63 -12.45 3.46 -3.82
C ASP A 63 -13.96 3.42 -4.12
N GLY A 64 -14.78 3.26 -3.05
CA GLY A 64 -16.23 3.28 -3.12
C GLY A 64 -16.89 2.05 -3.72
N PHE A 65 -16.18 0.93 -3.84
CA PHE A 65 -16.73 -0.35 -4.26
C PHE A 65 -16.39 -1.46 -3.27
N ARG A 66 -17.09 -2.57 -3.40
CA ARG A 66 -16.77 -3.81 -2.70
C ARG A 66 -15.37 -4.29 -3.11
N PRO A 67 -14.53 -4.69 -2.16
CA PRO A 67 -13.23 -5.25 -2.49
C PRO A 67 -13.38 -6.61 -3.19
N GLN A 68 -12.34 -7.02 -3.91
CA GLN A 68 -12.19 -8.37 -4.43
C GLN A 68 -11.19 -9.16 -3.57
N LEU A 69 -11.42 -10.45 -3.47
CA LEU A 69 -10.54 -11.39 -2.79
C LEU A 69 -10.43 -12.69 -3.58
N PHE A 70 -9.21 -13.18 -3.77
CA PHE A 70 -8.94 -14.45 -4.45
C PHE A 70 -8.04 -15.32 -3.58
N ASP A 71 -8.37 -16.61 -3.47
CA ASP A 71 -7.54 -17.63 -2.84
C ASP A 71 -6.63 -18.27 -3.91
N LEU A 72 -5.42 -17.78 -4.04
CA LEU A 72 -4.49 -18.22 -5.07
C LEU A 72 -3.98 -19.66 -4.87
N ALA A 73 -4.18 -20.25 -3.68
CA ALA A 73 -3.83 -21.63 -3.43
C ALA A 73 -4.88 -22.59 -4.03
N GLU A 74 -6.16 -22.26 -3.91
CA GLU A 74 -7.28 -23.04 -4.44
C GLU A 74 -7.66 -22.63 -5.86
N ASP A 75 -7.56 -21.33 -6.16
CA ASP A 75 -7.89 -20.76 -7.46
C ASP A 75 -6.74 -19.88 -8.00
N PRO A 76 -5.65 -20.46 -8.51
CA PRO A 76 -4.52 -19.72 -9.05
C PRO A 76 -4.85 -18.91 -10.31
N GLN A 77 -6.02 -19.14 -10.92
CA GLN A 77 -6.47 -18.43 -12.10
C GLN A 77 -7.45 -17.27 -11.79
N GLU A 78 -7.71 -17.01 -10.51
CA GLU A 78 -8.53 -15.88 -10.04
C GLU A 78 -9.94 -15.84 -10.70
N ARG A 79 -10.58 -17.01 -10.81
CA ARG A 79 -11.91 -17.14 -11.44
C ARG A 79 -13.06 -16.85 -10.49
N GLU A 80 -12.83 -17.07 -9.18
CA GLU A 80 -13.83 -16.93 -8.13
C GLU A 80 -13.49 -15.75 -7.21
N ASP A 81 -14.31 -14.70 -7.25
CA ASP A 81 -14.16 -13.53 -6.38
C ASP A 81 -14.90 -13.76 -5.06
N LEU A 82 -14.12 -14.06 -4.01
CA LEU A 82 -14.56 -14.27 -2.63
C LEU A 82 -14.81 -12.96 -1.86
N GLY A 83 -14.64 -11.81 -2.48
CA GLY A 83 -14.77 -10.49 -1.83
C GLY A 83 -16.17 -10.20 -1.28
N GLY A 84 -17.21 -10.92 -1.70
CA GLY A 84 -18.58 -10.84 -1.17
C GLY A 84 -18.95 -11.96 -0.20
N ASP A 85 -18.11 -12.98 -0.03
CA ASP A 85 -18.43 -14.15 0.80
C ASP A 85 -18.29 -13.80 2.29
N PRO A 86 -19.35 -13.96 3.10
CA PRO A 86 -19.29 -13.76 4.55
C PRO A 86 -18.26 -14.63 5.26
N ALA A 87 -17.96 -15.82 4.76
CA ALA A 87 -16.99 -16.72 5.36
C ALA A 87 -15.55 -16.17 5.31
N THR A 88 -15.26 -15.27 4.36
CA THR A 88 -13.95 -14.66 4.18
C THR A 88 -13.78 -13.31 4.89
N LEU A 89 -14.77 -12.85 5.66
CA LEU A 89 -14.74 -11.53 6.30
C LEU A 89 -13.45 -11.28 7.09
N LYS A 90 -13.06 -12.21 7.95
CA LYS A 90 -11.85 -12.08 8.79
C LYS A 90 -10.57 -11.96 7.95
N VAL A 91 -10.50 -12.68 6.85
CA VAL A 91 -9.35 -12.62 5.92
C VAL A 91 -9.31 -11.26 5.23
N ARG A 92 -10.46 -10.76 4.79
CA ARG A 92 -10.57 -9.43 4.17
C ARG A 92 -10.15 -8.32 5.13
N GLU A 93 -10.64 -8.35 6.37
CA GLU A 93 -10.28 -7.38 7.40
C GLU A 93 -8.77 -7.38 7.68
N MET A 94 -8.17 -8.55 7.81
CA MET A 94 -6.72 -8.70 8.01
C MET A 94 -5.92 -8.13 6.84
N LEU A 95 -6.30 -8.44 5.60
CA LEU A 95 -5.58 -7.97 4.41
C LEU A 95 -5.80 -6.46 4.18
N HIS A 96 -7.01 -5.97 4.46
CA HIS A 96 -7.33 -4.55 4.44
C HIS A 96 -6.45 -3.78 5.42
N GLU A 97 -6.43 -4.17 6.70
CA GLU A 97 -5.59 -3.51 7.71
C GLU A 97 -4.11 -3.54 7.31
N ARG A 98 -3.63 -4.66 6.79
CA ARG A 98 -2.25 -4.79 6.31
C ARG A 98 -1.95 -3.84 5.13
N LEU A 99 -2.86 -3.72 4.17
CA LEU A 99 -2.75 -2.78 3.06
C LEU A 99 -2.71 -1.33 3.57
N PHE A 100 -3.60 -0.98 4.50
CA PHE A 100 -3.66 0.36 5.09
C PHE A 100 -2.42 0.70 5.93
N GLN A 101 -1.88 -0.26 6.67
CA GLN A 101 -0.61 -0.09 7.39
C GLN A 101 0.53 0.22 6.41
N TRP A 102 0.58 -0.50 5.29
CA TRP A 102 1.57 -0.23 4.25
C TRP A 102 1.39 1.18 3.65
N LEU A 103 0.16 1.57 3.31
CA LEU A 103 -0.15 2.89 2.77
C LEU A 103 0.24 4.02 3.73
N ARG A 104 -0.04 3.86 5.04
CA ARG A 104 0.35 4.83 6.09
C ARG A 104 1.86 4.86 6.33
N GLY A 105 2.52 3.72 6.18
CA GLY A 105 3.97 3.58 6.35
C GLY A 105 4.80 4.14 5.21
N ARG A 106 4.18 4.57 4.11
CA ARG A 106 4.89 5.11 2.95
C ARG A 106 5.65 6.37 3.32
N ARG A 107 6.85 6.48 2.78
CA ARG A 107 7.67 7.66 2.99
C ARG A 107 7.08 8.87 2.28
N MET A 108 6.61 9.83 3.06
CA MET A 108 6.07 11.10 2.57
C MET A 108 7.18 12.09 2.20
N ARG A 109 8.36 11.94 2.81
CA ARG A 109 9.51 12.81 2.59
C ARG A 109 10.56 12.10 1.74
N THR A 110 10.67 12.50 0.49
CA THR A 110 11.64 11.93 -0.45
C THR A 110 12.87 12.81 -0.65
N THR A 111 12.82 14.08 -0.23
CA THR A 111 13.88 15.07 -0.43
C THR A 111 14.73 15.33 0.82
N VAL A 112 14.24 14.96 2.00
CA VAL A 112 14.88 15.22 3.29
C VAL A 112 14.99 13.92 4.07
N SER A 113 16.19 13.58 4.53
CA SER A 113 16.44 12.40 5.36
C SER A 113 15.92 12.59 6.80
N ASP A 114 15.65 11.47 7.50
CA ASP A 114 15.23 11.54 8.91
C ASP A 114 16.31 12.23 9.78
N THR A 115 17.59 11.97 9.53
CA THR A 115 18.70 12.69 10.20
C THR A 115 18.62 14.20 10.00
N GLU A 116 18.26 14.64 8.80
CA GLU A 116 18.12 16.08 8.53
C GLU A 116 16.83 16.65 9.15
N VAL A 117 15.78 15.85 9.26
CA VAL A 117 14.57 16.23 10.02
C VAL A 117 14.92 16.44 11.48
N GLU A 118 15.61 15.47 12.11
CA GLU A 118 16.05 15.60 13.51
C GLU A 118 16.92 16.84 13.73
N ARG A 119 17.86 17.09 12.84
CA ARG A 119 18.73 18.28 12.91
C ARG A 119 17.94 19.59 12.84
N ARG A 120 16.82 19.63 12.11
CA ARG A 120 15.97 20.83 11.96
C ARG A 120 14.84 20.90 12.96
N THR A 121 14.64 19.87 13.74
CA THR A 121 13.57 19.83 14.75
C THR A 121 13.80 20.95 15.79
N ASP A 122 12.73 21.59 16.19
CA ASP A 122 12.72 22.71 17.15
C ASP A 122 13.42 24.02 16.74
N THR A 123 14.07 24.09 15.58
CA THR A 123 14.70 25.34 15.13
C THR A 123 13.69 26.49 14.95
N HIS A 124 12.39 26.18 14.85
CA HIS A 124 11.32 27.18 14.77
C HIS A 124 11.09 27.89 16.11
N LYS A 125 11.34 27.25 17.26
CA LYS A 125 11.23 27.86 18.59
C LYS A 125 12.17 29.06 18.72
N GLU A 126 13.38 28.96 18.18
CA GLU A 126 14.34 30.07 18.14
C GLU A 126 13.87 31.25 17.30
N ARG A 127 12.96 31.02 16.35
CA ARG A 127 12.38 32.04 15.46
C ARG A 127 11.03 32.56 15.90
N GLY A 128 10.52 32.14 17.07
CA GLY A 128 9.27 32.59 17.63
C GLY A 128 8.00 32.00 16.99
N PHE A 129 8.12 30.86 16.26
CA PHE A 129 6.98 30.12 15.74
C PHE A 129 6.72 28.88 16.59
N ILE A 130 5.49 28.75 17.10
CA ILE A 130 5.02 27.55 17.79
C ILE A 130 4.08 26.83 16.84
N PHE A 131 4.43 25.59 16.47
CA PHE A 131 3.56 24.70 15.72
C PHE A 131 3.02 23.63 16.65
N GLY A 132 1.69 23.66 16.89
CA GLY A 132 0.93 22.52 17.32
C GLY A 132 1.38 21.86 18.64
N GLU A 133 1.54 22.59 19.71
CA GLU A 133 1.38 22.01 21.04
C GLU A 133 -0.13 21.98 21.33
N TRP A 134 -0.75 20.81 21.23
CA TRP A 134 -2.15 20.54 21.58
C TRP A 134 -2.24 19.87 22.93
#